data_38c3aa2c34a622fe2f2303b068059e88
#
_entry.id   38c3aa2c34a622fe2f2303b068059e88
#
_cell.length_a   1.000
_cell.length_b   1.000
_cell.length_c   1.000
_cell.angle_alpha   90.00
_cell.angle_beta   90.00
_cell.angle_gamma   90.00
#
_symmetry.space_group_name_H-M   'P 1'
#
loop_
_entity.id
_entity.type
_entity.pdbx_description
1 polymer ?
#
loop_
_entity_poly.entity_id
_entity_poly.type
_entity_poly.pdbx_seq_one_letter_code
_entity_poly.pdbx_strand_id
1 'polypeptide(L)'
;MILSRSSEPTAPAHRVPALPGVPAQRKEGYIMSASTAIPRQRPGTEKLCYLFLVFLTGCLVGWVYEEIFYWITEGTLRNRGVLYGPWLPIYGVGTLGIYAMKPVKKHPAALFLLCVGISGAVEYATGYGALRLLGIRLWDYRGLFWNLEGIVCLRSVLSFGVMGLVFHYLLEPIGQRLYHRYPPRLIHAGCLVILGVFALDCVLSVLYRTPITY
;
A
#
# COMPACT_ATOMS: atom_id res chain seq x y z
N MET A 1 17.10 -72.57 31.16
CA MET A 1 16.28 -72.72 32.36
C MET A 1 15.12 -71.79 32.10
N ILE A 2 14.04 -72.28 31.34
CA ILE A 2 12.80 -72.81 31.88
C ILE A 2 12.12 -71.69 32.73
N LEU A 3 11.02 -71.17 32.39
CA LEU A 3 9.60 -71.45 32.14
C LEU A 3 8.92 -70.11 32.08
N SER A 4 7.99 -69.89 31.30
CA SER A 4 6.63 -70.34 30.98
C SER A 4 5.55 -69.30 31.42
N ARG A 5 4.78 -68.93 30.41
CA ARG A 5 3.31 -68.89 30.31
C ARG A 5 2.47 -68.28 31.48
N SER A 6 1.61 -67.38 31.07
CA SER A 6 0.13 -67.56 31.14
C SER A 6 -0.56 -66.34 30.53
N SER A 7 -1.16 -66.47 29.44
CA SER A 7 -2.55 -66.50 28.93
C SER A 7 -3.58 -65.87 29.84
N GLU A 8 -4.18 -64.75 29.32
CA GLU A 8 -5.58 -64.34 29.15
C GLU A 8 -6.56 -64.39 30.33
N PRO A 9 -7.66 -63.63 30.31
CA PRO A 9 -8.67 -63.66 29.24
C PRO A 9 -9.33 -62.29 28.85
N THR A 10 -9.79 -62.27 27.60
CA THR A 10 -10.73 -61.33 26.98
C THR A 10 -12.04 -61.22 27.72
N ALA A 11 -12.47 -59.98 28.07
CA ALA A 11 -13.84 -59.67 28.47
C ALA A 11 -14.71 -59.30 27.25
N PRO A 12 -15.97 -59.69 27.21
CA PRO A 12 -16.81 -59.57 26.01
C PRO A 12 -17.32 -58.14 25.81
N ALA A 13 -17.38 -57.74 24.55
CA ALA A 13 -17.95 -56.48 24.09
C ALA A 13 -19.44 -56.43 24.41
N HIS A 14 -19.86 -55.48 25.26
CA HIS A 14 -21.26 -55.11 25.46
C HIS A 14 -21.81 -54.52 24.18
N ARG A 15 -22.70 -55.24 23.50
CA ARG A 15 -23.57 -54.72 22.46
C ARG A 15 -24.61 -53.80 23.11
N VAL A 16 -24.54 -52.50 22.81
CA VAL A 16 -25.62 -51.57 23.09
C VAL A 16 -26.71 -51.77 22.02
N PRO A 17 -27.98 -51.97 22.40
CA PRO A 17 -29.06 -52.18 21.44
C PRO A 17 -29.33 -50.90 20.66
N ALA A 18 -29.46 -51.02 19.34
CA ALA A 18 -29.84 -49.92 18.43
C ALA A 18 -31.29 -49.54 18.69
N LEU A 19 -31.55 -48.25 18.96
CA LEU A 19 -32.88 -47.68 19.00
C LEU A 19 -33.44 -47.57 17.57
N PRO A 20 -34.66 -48.04 17.28
CA PRO A 20 -35.27 -47.91 15.97
C PRO A 20 -35.79 -46.48 15.75
N GLY A 21 -35.43 -45.85 14.63
CA GLY A 21 -36.17 -44.71 14.11
C GLY A 21 -35.43 -43.40 13.82
N VAL A 22 -34.10 -43.40 13.60
CA VAL A 22 -33.43 -42.20 13.09
C VAL A 22 -32.85 -42.49 11.73
N PRO A 23 -33.33 -41.84 10.64
CA PRO A 23 -32.77 -42.06 9.31
C PRO A 23 -31.33 -41.53 9.22
N ALA A 24 -30.41 -42.39 8.77
CA ALA A 24 -28.97 -42.18 8.65
C ALA A 24 -28.55 -41.20 7.50
N GLN A 25 -29.37 -40.24 7.16
CA GLN A 25 -29.09 -39.34 5.99
C GLN A 25 -28.89 -37.87 6.36
N ARG A 26 -28.39 -37.52 7.54
CA ARG A 26 -28.15 -36.09 7.87
C ARG A 26 -26.77 -35.78 8.48
N LYS A 27 -25.75 -36.54 8.14
CA LYS A 27 -24.37 -36.20 8.58
C LYS A 27 -23.33 -35.97 7.46
N GLU A 28 -23.69 -36.09 6.19
CA GLU A 28 -22.75 -35.81 5.10
C GLU A 28 -22.81 -34.39 4.53
N GLY A 29 -23.74 -33.56 4.98
CA GLY A 29 -23.94 -32.19 4.44
C GLY A 29 -23.20 -31.05 5.14
N TYR A 30 -22.43 -31.29 6.20
CA TYR A 30 -21.88 -30.18 7.01
C TYR A 30 -20.35 -30.08 7.10
N ILE A 31 -19.61 -30.91 6.35
CA ILE A 31 -18.13 -30.91 6.36
C ILE A 31 -17.52 -30.46 5.01
N MET A 32 -18.32 -30.07 4.02
CA MET A 32 -17.80 -29.61 2.74
C MET A 32 -18.19 -28.17 2.43
N SER A 33 -17.87 -27.24 3.31
CA SER A 33 -17.87 -25.80 2.95
C SER A 33 -16.83 -24.99 3.74
N ALA A 34 -15.69 -25.60 4.10
CA ALA A 34 -14.48 -24.85 4.20
C ALA A 34 -13.85 -24.87 2.78
N SER A 35 -14.47 -24.16 1.85
CA SER A 35 -13.86 -23.79 0.59
C SER A 35 -12.55 -23.10 0.97
N THR A 36 -11.43 -23.79 0.85
CA THR A 36 -10.13 -23.21 0.65
C THR A 36 -10.26 -22.33 -0.60
N ALA A 37 -10.64 -21.07 -0.38
CA ALA A 37 -10.60 -20.04 -1.38
C ALA A 37 -9.13 -19.93 -1.80
N ILE A 38 -8.75 -20.70 -2.82
CA ILE A 38 -7.50 -20.50 -3.55
C ILE A 38 -7.45 -19.01 -3.87
N PRO A 39 -6.41 -18.28 -3.46
CA PRO A 39 -6.33 -16.85 -3.76
C PRO A 39 -6.39 -16.73 -5.26
N ARG A 40 -7.55 -16.25 -5.77
CA ARG A 40 -7.77 -16.05 -7.20
C ARG A 40 -6.71 -15.08 -7.67
N GLN A 41 -5.75 -15.56 -8.46
CA GLN A 41 -4.74 -14.69 -9.07
C GLN A 41 -5.48 -13.59 -9.81
N ARG A 42 -5.28 -12.35 -9.37
CA ARG A 42 -5.98 -11.21 -9.95
C ARG A 42 -5.53 -11.03 -11.39
N PRO A 43 -6.44 -10.91 -12.35
CA PRO A 43 -6.07 -10.57 -13.72
C PRO A 43 -5.21 -9.29 -13.74
N GLY A 44 -4.34 -9.15 -14.74
CA GLY A 44 -3.36 -8.05 -14.81
C GLY A 44 -3.97 -6.65 -14.64
N THR A 45 -5.20 -6.44 -15.16
CA THR A 45 -5.97 -5.20 -15.02
C THR A 45 -6.35 -4.86 -13.58
N GLU A 46 -6.71 -5.85 -12.75
CA GLU A 46 -7.01 -5.63 -11.33
C GLU A 46 -5.76 -5.21 -10.55
N LYS A 47 -4.62 -5.84 -10.86
CA LYS A 47 -3.33 -5.47 -10.25
C LYS A 47 -2.95 -4.04 -10.63
N LEU A 48 -3.10 -3.67 -11.89
CA LEU A 48 -2.77 -2.33 -12.38
C LEU A 48 -3.67 -1.27 -11.74
N CYS A 49 -4.98 -1.53 -11.66
CA CYS A 49 -5.93 -0.66 -10.98
C CYS A 49 -5.56 -0.48 -9.48
N TYR A 50 -5.21 -1.56 -8.79
CA TYR A 50 -4.78 -1.48 -7.39
C TYR A 50 -3.49 -0.66 -7.23
N LEU A 51 -2.50 -0.85 -8.09
CA LEU A 51 -1.26 -0.05 -8.07
C LEU A 51 -1.52 1.43 -8.35
N PHE A 52 -2.44 1.73 -9.27
CA PHE A 52 -2.87 3.09 -9.52
C PHE A 52 -3.54 3.74 -8.30
N LEU A 53 -4.38 3.01 -7.58
CA LEU A 53 -4.98 3.49 -6.32
C LEU A 53 -3.91 3.70 -5.22
N VAL A 54 -2.90 2.84 -5.15
CA VAL A 54 -1.75 3.03 -4.24
C VAL A 54 -0.99 4.30 -4.62
N PHE A 55 -0.70 4.51 -5.88
CA PHE A 55 -0.08 5.73 -6.40
C PHE A 55 -0.89 6.97 -6.05
N LEU A 56 -2.20 6.97 -6.33
CA LEU A 56 -3.10 8.07 -6.00
C LEU A 56 -3.17 8.38 -4.50
N THR A 57 -3.23 7.33 -3.68
CA THR A 57 -3.20 7.50 -2.21
C THR A 57 -1.93 8.25 -1.80
N GLY A 58 -0.78 7.89 -2.36
CA GLY A 58 0.47 8.61 -2.14
C GLY A 58 0.41 10.07 -2.58
N CYS A 59 -0.12 10.34 -3.78
CA CYS A 59 -0.28 11.71 -4.30
C CYS A 59 -1.13 12.58 -3.38
N LEU A 60 -2.27 12.06 -2.91
CA LEU A 60 -3.20 12.79 -2.05
C LEU A 60 -2.64 12.99 -0.65
N VAL A 61 -2.07 11.94 -0.04
CA VAL A 61 -1.46 12.02 1.30
C VAL A 61 -0.28 12.98 1.29
N GLY A 62 0.55 12.93 0.26
CA GLY A 62 1.67 13.86 0.08
C GLY A 62 1.20 15.30 -0.05
N TRP A 63 0.13 15.56 -0.83
CA TRP A 63 -0.44 16.88 -0.97
C TRP A 63 -0.99 17.41 0.38
N VAL A 64 -1.76 16.61 1.12
CA VAL A 64 -2.27 16.98 2.45
C VAL A 64 -1.11 17.27 3.43
N TYR A 65 -0.05 16.43 3.40
CA TYR A 65 1.13 16.62 4.22
C TYR A 65 1.80 17.97 3.94
N GLU A 66 2.02 18.31 2.67
CA GLU A 66 2.63 19.58 2.26
C GLU A 66 1.76 20.78 2.66
N GLU A 67 0.44 20.73 2.41
CA GLU A 67 -0.47 21.80 2.78
C GLU A 67 -0.47 22.07 4.31
N ILE A 68 -0.52 21.00 5.12
CA ILE A 68 -0.45 21.12 6.58
C ILE A 68 0.90 21.68 7.02
N PHE A 69 1.99 21.15 6.42
CA PHE A 69 3.34 21.59 6.75
C PHE A 69 3.52 23.09 6.50
N TYR A 70 3.14 23.58 5.31
CA TYR A 70 3.29 25.00 4.96
C TYR A 70 2.31 25.89 5.70
N TRP A 71 1.12 25.39 6.00
CA TRP A 71 0.20 26.12 6.87
C TRP A 71 0.80 26.38 8.27
N ILE A 72 1.47 25.39 8.85
CA ILE A 72 2.12 25.52 10.15
C ILE A 72 3.36 26.42 10.07
N THR A 73 4.17 26.34 9.03
CA THR A 73 5.45 27.04 8.93
C THR A 73 5.34 28.44 8.34
N GLU A 74 4.43 28.68 7.43
CA GLU A 74 4.30 29.93 6.68
C GLU A 74 2.93 30.63 6.91
N GLY A 75 1.98 29.98 7.59
CA GLY A 75 0.65 30.53 7.84
C GLY A 75 -0.23 30.62 6.59
N THR A 76 0.17 30.02 5.47
CA THR A 76 -0.54 30.12 4.19
C THR A 76 -0.82 28.74 3.59
N LEU A 77 -2.04 28.59 3.05
CA LEU A 77 -2.41 27.46 2.22
C LEU A 77 -2.11 27.80 0.76
N ARG A 78 -1.23 27.05 0.12
CA ARG A 78 -0.88 27.26 -1.28
C ARG A 78 -0.76 25.89 -1.96
N ASN A 79 -1.50 25.67 -3.04
CA ASN A 79 -1.29 24.49 -3.87
C ASN A 79 0.09 24.57 -4.53
N ARG A 80 1.09 23.91 -3.92
CA ARG A 80 2.50 23.93 -4.36
C ARG A 80 2.84 22.86 -5.39
N GLY A 81 1.93 21.98 -5.70
CA GLY A 81 2.15 20.96 -6.73
C GLY A 81 2.32 21.58 -8.14
N VAL A 82 2.94 20.84 -9.04
CA VAL A 82 3.00 21.20 -10.48
C VAL A 82 1.64 21.03 -11.16
N LEU A 83 0.69 20.37 -10.53
CA LEU A 83 -0.67 20.11 -11.02
C LEU A 83 -1.69 21.05 -10.34
N TYR A 84 -2.83 21.28 -10.99
CA TYR A 84 -3.91 22.08 -10.43
C TYR A 84 -4.63 21.37 -9.31
N GLY A 85 -4.83 20.05 -9.44
CA GLY A 85 -5.51 19.23 -8.45
C GLY A 85 -4.65 18.89 -7.23
N PRO A 86 -5.26 18.26 -6.21
CA PRO A 86 -4.61 17.91 -4.94
C PRO A 86 -3.75 16.64 -5.07
N TRP A 87 -2.82 16.64 -6.00
CA TRP A 87 -1.93 15.51 -6.25
C TRP A 87 -0.48 15.93 -6.40
N LEU A 88 0.38 15.22 -5.69
CA LEU A 88 1.82 15.33 -5.85
C LEU A 88 2.38 14.01 -6.41
N PRO A 89 2.63 13.91 -7.73
CA PRO A 89 3.05 12.66 -8.38
C PRO A 89 4.33 12.06 -7.80
N ILE A 90 5.26 12.87 -7.31
CA ILE A 90 6.49 12.40 -6.65
C ILE A 90 6.19 11.52 -5.43
N TYR A 91 5.19 11.90 -4.62
CA TYR A 91 4.74 11.11 -3.48
C TYR A 91 4.07 9.81 -3.93
N GLY A 92 3.34 9.84 -5.04
CA GLY A 92 2.76 8.64 -5.65
C GLY A 92 3.82 7.63 -6.09
N VAL A 93 4.86 8.09 -6.78
CA VAL A 93 6.00 7.25 -7.19
C VAL A 93 6.75 6.72 -5.97
N GLY A 94 7.03 7.56 -4.97
CA GLY A 94 7.63 7.15 -3.70
C GLY A 94 6.80 6.08 -3.00
N THR A 95 5.46 6.24 -2.98
CA THR A 95 4.54 5.26 -2.35
C THR A 95 4.52 3.92 -3.09
N LEU A 96 4.67 3.88 -4.41
CA LEU A 96 4.85 2.63 -5.15
C LEU A 96 6.15 1.92 -4.76
N GLY A 97 7.25 2.67 -4.60
CA GLY A 97 8.51 2.15 -4.08
C GLY A 97 8.37 1.59 -2.66
N ILE A 98 7.71 2.34 -1.77
CA ILE A 98 7.36 1.91 -0.41
C ILE A 98 6.50 0.65 -0.44
N TYR A 99 5.48 0.59 -1.29
CA TYR A 99 4.61 -0.59 -1.44
C TYR A 99 5.40 -1.84 -1.85
N ALA A 100 6.42 -1.70 -2.69
CA ALA A 100 7.29 -2.80 -3.07
C ALA A 100 8.08 -3.39 -1.88
N MET A 101 8.25 -2.63 -0.78
CA MET A 101 8.91 -3.10 0.45
C MET A 101 8.01 -3.94 1.37
N LYS A 102 6.81 -4.29 0.93
CA LYS A 102 5.87 -5.16 1.67
C LYS A 102 6.49 -6.44 2.23
N PRO A 103 7.42 -7.16 1.56
CA PRO A 103 8.06 -8.34 2.12
C PRO A 103 8.81 -8.09 3.42
N VAL A 104 9.32 -6.85 3.63
CA VAL A 104 10.10 -6.46 4.81
C VAL A 104 9.22 -5.94 5.95
N LYS A 105 7.90 -5.87 5.77
CA LYS A 105 6.92 -5.33 6.72
C LYS A 105 7.03 -5.91 8.15
N LYS A 106 7.55 -7.14 8.30
CA LYS A 106 7.73 -7.78 9.62
C LYS A 106 8.83 -7.13 10.46
N HIS A 107 9.72 -6.35 9.86
CA HIS A 107 10.87 -5.70 10.50
C HIS A 107 10.74 -4.18 10.38
N PRO A 108 10.07 -3.49 11.34
CA PRO A 108 9.73 -2.07 11.20
C PRO A 108 10.97 -1.17 11.06
N ALA A 109 12.08 -1.48 11.73
CA ALA A 109 13.30 -0.70 11.60
C ALA A 109 13.92 -0.83 10.19
N ALA A 110 13.99 -2.05 9.64
CA ALA A 110 14.49 -2.27 8.28
C ALA A 110 13.55 -1.63 7.24
N LEU A 111 12.23 -1.73 7.44
CA LEU A 111 11.24 -1.07 6.60
C LEU A 111 11.44 0.45 6.61
N PHE A 112 11.60 1.06 7.78
CA PHE A 112 11.86 2.49 7.92
C PHE A 112 13.11 2.91 7.13
N LEU A 113 14.24 2.22 7.32
CA LEU A 113 15.50 2.54 6.64
C LEU A 113 15.39 2.37 5.12
N LEU A 114 14.70 1.35 4.64
CA LEU A 114 14.44 1.16 3.22
C LEU A 114 13.54 2.26 2.65
N CYS A 115 12.51 2.68 3.38
CA CYS A 115 11.66 3.81 2.97
C CYS A 115 12.45 5.12 2.89
N VAL A 116 13.34 5.38 3.86
CA VAL A 116 14.28 6.52 3.84
C VAL A 116 15.16 6.45 2.58
N GLY A 117 15.76 5.30 2.28
CA GLY A 117 16.64 5.13 1.11
C GLY A 117 15.89 5.31 -0.22
N ILE A 118 14.71 4.69 -0.35
CA ILE A 118 13.89 4.78 -1.58
C ILE A 118 13.41 6.21 -1.81
N SER A 119 12.89 6.87 -0.76
CA SER A 119 12.41 8.25 -0.89
C SER A 119 13.52 9.21 -1.27
N GLY A 120 14.69 9.09 -0.62
CA GLY A 120 15.87 9.89 -0.97
C GLY A 120 16.32 9.67 -2.41
N ALA A 121 16.31 8.43 -2.90
CA ALA A 121 16.64 8.11 -4.29
C ALA A 121 15.63 8.72 -5.28
N VAL A 122 14.33 8.60 -5.01
CA VAL A 122 13.26 9.17 -5.85
C VAL A 122 13.32 10.69 -5.84
N GLU A 123 13.49 11.30 -4.67
CA GLU A 123 13.58 12.75 -4.50
C GLU A 123 14.81 13.32 -5.24
N TYR A 124 15.97 12.68 -5.07
CA TYR A 124 17.19 13.09 -5.77
C TYR A 124 17.04 12.93 -7.28
N ALA A 125 16.59 11.76 -7.75
CA ALA A 125 16.43 11.51 -9.19
C ALA A 125 15.45 12.50 -9.83
N THR A 126 14.34 12.81 -9.17
CA THR A 126 13.33 13.75 -9.67
C THR A 126 13.87 15.19 -9.68
N GLY A 127 14.41 15.66 -8.55
CA GLY A 127 14.92 17.03 -8.43
C GLY A 127 16.13 17.29 -9.30
N TYR A 128 17.09 16.35 -9.37
CA TYR A 128 18.26 16.44 -10.22
C TYR A 128 17.88 16.35 -11.70
N GLY A 129 16.96 15.43 -12.05
CA GLY A 129 16.46 15.30 -13.42
C GLY A 129 15.75 16.56 -13.89
N ALA A 130 14.87 17.16 -13.10
CA ALA A 130 14.20 18.41 -13.43
C ALA A 130 15.20 19.56 -13.61
N LEU A 131 16.20 19.65 -12.73
CA LEU A 131 17.23 20.69 -12.82
C LEU A 131 18.10 20.54 -14.07
N ARG A 132 18.49 19.31 -14.43
CA ARG A 132 19.39 19.05 -15.58
C ARG A 132 18.68 19.06 -16.92
N LEU A 133 17.47 18.52 -17.00
CA LEU A 133 16.74 18.36 -18.26
C LEU A 133 15.87 19.58 -18.60
N LEU A 134 15.29 20.22 -17.58
CA LEU A 134 14.33 21.29 -17.76
C LEU A 134 14.85 22.66 -17.28
N GLY A 135 15.99 22.69 -16.56
CA GLY A 135 16.50 23.92 -15.95
C GLY A 135 15.65 24.43 -14.79
N ILE A 136 14.74 23.61 -14.26
CA ILE A 136 13.78 24.00 -13.22
C ILE A 136 14.16 23.38 -11.88
N ARG A 137 14.17 24.18 -10.83
CA ARG A 137 14.28 23.72 -9.46
C ARG A 137 12.87 23.53 -8.90
N LEU A 138 12.48 22.29 -8.63
CA LEU A 138 11.13 21.96 -8.16
C LEU A 138 10.93 22.32 -6.69
N TRP A 139 12.01 22.30 -5.88
CA TRP A 139 12.07 22.70 -4.46
C TRP A 139 13.51 23.07 -4.11
N ASP A 140 13.70 23.68 -2.95
CA ASP A 140 15.02 24.11 -2.49
C ASP A 140 15.22 23.86 -0.99
N TYR A 141 16.12 22.92 -0.67
CA TYR A 141 16.50 22.58 0.70
C TYR A 141 17.86 23.14 1.12
N ARG A 142 18.46 24.07 0.38
CA ARG A 142 19.81 24.60 0.68
C ARG A 142 19.94 25.20 2.08
N GLY A 143 18.87 25.72 2.66
CA GLY A 143 18.83 26.24 4.02
C GLY A 143 18.62 25.19 5.11
N LEU A 144 18.43 23.90 4.77
CA LEU A 144 18.10 22.85 5.72
C LEU A 144 19.31 22.00 6.10
N PHE A 145 19.29 21.50 7.34
CA PHE A 145 20.35 20.65 7.88
C PHE A 145 20.52 19.36 7.08
N TRP A 146 21.79 18.99 6.80
CA TRP A 146 22.16 17.82 6.03
C TRP A 146 21.38 17.73 4.70
N ASN A 147 21.52 18.77 3.87
CA ASN A 147 21.02 18.70 2.51
C ASN A 147 22.11 18.27 1.53
N LEU A 148 21.68 17.57 0.48
CA LEU A 148 22.50 17.18 -0.66
C LEU A 148 22.07 18.03 -1.85
N GLU A 149 22.93 18.99 -2.26
CA GLU A 149 22.69 19.93 -3.38
C GLU A 149 21.40 20.75 -3.29
N GLY A 150 20.78 20.83 -2.08
CA GLY A 150 19.48 21.43 -1.89
C GLY A 150 18.31 20.63 -2.50
N ILE A 151 18.58 19.39 -2.95
CA ILE A 151 17.59 18.51 -3.58
C ILE A 151 17.00 17.54 -2.58
N VAL A 152 17.81 16.97 -1.69
CA VAL A 152 17.38 16.04 -0.62
C VAL A 152 17.86 16.60 0.70
N CYS A 153 17.11 16.43 1.79
CA CYS A 153 17.56 16.75 3.13
C CYS A 153 17.17 15.70 4.16
N LEU A 154 17.88 15.66 5.30
CA LEU A 154 17.61 14.67 6.35
C LEU A 154 16.15 14.70 6.81
N ARG A 155 15.57 15.89 6.96
CA ARG A 155 14.16 16.05 7.36
C ARG A 155 13.21 15.37 6.39
N SER A 156 13.39 15.58 5.07
CA SER A 156 12.49 15.02 4.06
C SER A 156 12.53 13.50 4.07
N VAL A 157 13.72 12.89 4.04
CA VAL A 157 13.85 11.42 4.00
C VAL A 157 13.34 10.74 5.28
N LEU A 158 13.56 11.36 6.46
CA LEU A 158 13.02 10.84 7.71
C LEU A 158 11.48 10.93 7.74
N SER A 159 10.90 12.02 7.25
CA SER A 159 9.44 12.15 7.11
C SER A 159 8.87 11.06 6.22
N PHE A 160 9.50 10.77 5.08
CA PHE A 160 9.10 9.67 4.20
C PHE A 160 9.28 8.30 4.87
N GLY A 161 10.31 8.12 5.69
CA GLY A 161 10.47 6.90 6.50
C GLY A 161 9.27 6.67 7.43
N VAL A 162 8.82 7.71 8.15
CA VAL A 162 7.62 7.65 9.00
C VAL A 162 6.37 7.42 8.16
N MET A 163 6.20 8.14 7.04
CA MET A 163 5.06 7.96 6.14
C MET A 163 5.01 6.54 5.57
N GLY A 164 6.17 5.91 5.32
CA GLY A 164 6.27 4.52 4.90
C GLY A 164 5.72 3.54 5.94
N LEU A 165 6.02 3.76 7.23
CA LEU A 165 5.42 2.99 8.32
C LEU A 165 3.91 3.20 8.39
N VAL A 166 3.45 4.45 8.36
CA VAL A 166 2.02 4.78 8.34
C VAL A 166 1.33 4.12 7.14
N PHE A 167 1.95 4.17 5.97
CA PHE A 167 1.40 3.51 4.79
C PHE A 167 1.22 2.00 5.01
N HIS A 168 2.25 1.28 5.42
CA HIS A 168 2.20 -0.18 5.54
C HIS A 168 1.33 -0.69 6.69
N TYR A 169 1.29 0.03 7.82
CA TYR A 169 0.57 -0.44 9.01
C TYR A 169 -0.85 0.12 9.11
N LEU A 170 -1.15 1.25 8.45
CA LEU A 170 -2.46 1.90 8.53
C LEU A 170 -3.14 1.98 7.15
N LEU A 171 -2.53 2.66 6.17
CA LEU A 171 -3.21 2.98 4.91
C LEU A 171 -3.39 1.75 4.01
N GLU A 172 -2.37 0.91 3.86
CA GLU A 172 -2.43 -0.30 3.05
C GLU A 172 -3.51 -1.27 3.53
N PRO A 173 -3.61 -1.65 4.82
CA PRO A 173 -4.67 -2.55 5.27
C PRO A 173 -6.07 -1.94 5.16
N ILE A 174 -6.23 -0.63 5.38
CA ILE A 174 -7.50 0.06 5.17
C ILE A 174 -7.87 0.02 3.67
N GLY A 175 -6.93 0.41 2.81
CA GLY A 175 -7.13 0.39 1.36
C GLY A 175 -7.47 -1.00 0.83
N GLN A 176 -6.82 -2.05 1.33
CA GLN A 176 -7.15 -3.44 0.95
C GLN A 176 -8.57 -3.83 1.40
N ARG A 177 -8.98 -3.48 2.63
CA ARG A 177 -10.35 -3.74 3.11
C ARG A 177 -11.39 -3.05 2.24
N LEU A 178 -11.19 -1.78 1.91
CA LEU A 178 -12.07 -1.01 1.04
C LEU A 178 -12.11 -1.61 -0.37
N TYR A 179 -10.95 -1.94 -0.94
CA TYR A 179 -10.85 -2.55 -2.26
C TYR A 179 -11.62 -3.87 -2.37
N HIS A 180 -11.63 -4.68 -1.31
CA HIS A 180 -12.37 -5.95 -1.28
C HIS A 180 -13.86 -5.81 -0.95
N ARG A 181 -14.27 -4.67 -0.40
CA ARG A 181 -15.67 -4.42 -0.01
C ARG A 181 -16.56 -4.11 -1.21
N TYR A 182 -16.01 -3.51 -2.27
CA TYR A 182 -16.77 -3.08 -3.43
C TYR A 182 -16.60 -4.04 -4.60
N PRO A 183 -17.62 -4.15 -5.50
CA PRO A 183 -17.55 -5.00 -6.66
C PRO A 183 -16.44 -4.52 -7.64
N PRO A 184 -15.70 -5.42 -8.29
CA PRO A 184 -14.58 -5.07 -9.18
C PRO A 184 -14.97 -4.09 -10.29
N ARG A 185 -16.18 -4.21 -10.82
CA ARG A 185 -16.70 -3.32 -11.90
C ARG A 185 -16.76 -1.86 -11.43
N LEU A 186 -17.22 -1.62 -10.19
CA LEU A 186 -17.31 -0.27 -9.64
C LEU A 186 -15.91 0.32 -9.41
N ILE A 187 -14.98 -0.50 -8.89
CA ILE A 187 -13.60 -0.09 -8.66
C ILE A 187 -12.91 0.27 -9.99
N HIS A 188 -13.07 -0.58 -11.02
CA HIS A 188 -12.48 -0.30 -12.34
C HIS A 188 -13.06 0.96 -12.97
N ALA A 189 -14.39 1.14 -12.90
CA ALA A 189 -15.03 2.36 -13.39
C ALA A 189 -14.52 3.60 -12.66
N GLY A 190 -14.43 3.54 -11.33
CA GLY A 190 -13.85 4.62 -10.53
C GLY A 190 -12.38 4.91 -10.88
N CYS A 191 -11.56 3.85 -11.04
CA CYS A 191 -10.16 4.00 -11.49
C CYS A 191 -10.06 4.70 -12.85
N LEU A 192 -10.90 4.33 -13.82
CA LEU A 192 -10.88 4.96 -15.15
C LEU A 192 -11.30 6.42 -15.10
N VAL A 193 -12.34 6.76 -14.33
CA VAL A 193 -12.78 8.15 -14.17
C VAL A 193 -11.66 8.99 -13.53
N ILE A 194 -11.09 8.50 -12.43
CA ILE A 194 -10.03 9.25 -11.72
C ILE A 194 -8.75 9.35 -12.58
N LEU A 195 -8.41 8.29 -13.32
CA LEU A 195 -7.30 8.33 -14.27
C LEU A 195 -7.53 9.37 -15.36
N GLY A 196 -8.75 9.47 -15.89
CA GLY A 196 -9.12 10.48 -16.86
C GLY A 196 -8.99 11.90 -16.31
N VAL A 197 -9.49 12.15 -15.09
CA VAL A 197 -9.37 13.45 -14.41
C VAL A 197 -7.89 13.80 -14.15
N PHE A 198 -7.10 12.84 -13.65
CA PHE A 198 -5.68 13.01 -13.40
C PHE A 198 -4.90 13.31 -14.69
N ALA A 199 -5.17 12.57 -15.77
CA ALA A 199 -4.54 12.79 -17.07
C ALA A 199 -4.91 14.16 -17.66
N LEU A 200 -6.17 14.57 -17.56
CA LEU A 200 -6.63 15.89 -17.99
C LEU A 200 -5.92 17.00 -17.21
N ASP A 201 -5.82 16.87 -15.89
CA ASP A 201 -5.10 17.84 -15.06
C ASP A 201 -3.61 17.91 -15.42
N CYS A 202 -2.95 16.78 -15.69
CA CYS A 202 -1.58 16.76 -16.19
C CYS A 202 -1.43 17.56 -17.51
N VAL A 203 -2.33 17.35 -18.46
CA VAL A 203 -2.31 18.06 -19.74
C VAL A 203 -2.54 19.55 -19.55
N LEU A 204 -3.57 19.92 -18.80
CA LEU A 204 -3.88 21.33 -18.55
C LEU A 204 -2.77 22.03 -17.76
N SER A 205 -2.18 21.36 -16.80
CA SER A 205 -1.08 21.93 -16.01
C SER A 205 0.18 22.15 -16.86
N VAL A 206 0.50 21.23 -17.75
CA VAL A 206 1.66 21.39 -18.66
C VAL A 206 1.42 22.52 -19.66
N LEU A 207 0.19 22.68 -20.17
CA LEU A 207 -0.13 23.69 -21.20
C LEU A 207 -0.32 25.09 -20.64
N TYR A 208 -0.91 25.23 -19.46
CA TYR A 208 -1.42 26.51 -18.97
C TYR A 208 -0.87 26.97 -17.62
N ARG A 209 -0.26 26.08 -16.84
CA ARG A 209 0.28 26.44 -15.54
C ARG A 209 1.68 27.01 -15.70
N THR A 210 1.89 28.25 -15.28
CA THR A 210 3.24 28.83 -15.17
C THR A 210 4.04 28.03 -14.12
N PRO A 211 5.30 27.66 -14.41
CA PRO A 211 6.15 26.99 -13.43
C PRO A 211 6.23 27.83 -12.15
N ILE A 212 6.02 27.20 -11.02
CA ILE A 212 6.26 27.84 -9.73
C ILE A 212 7.78 27.98 -9.60
N THR A 213 8.28 29.19 -9.73
CA THR A 213 9.68 29.51 -9.43
C THR A 213 9.82 29.68 -7.92
N TYR A 214 10.65 28.86 -7.29
CA TYR A 214 11.03 28.93 -5.88
C TYR A 214 12.26 29.82 -5.67
#